data_8797877a2bb3552a1275047de4970622
#
_entry.id   8797877a2bb3552a1275047de4970622
#
_cell.length_a   1.000
_cell.length_b   1.000
_cell.length_c   1.000
_cell.angle_alpha   90.00
_cell.angle_beta   90.00
_cell.angle_gamma   90.00
#
_symmetry.space_group_name_H-M   'P 1'
#
loop_
_entity.id
_entity.type
_entity.pdbx_description
1 polymer ?
#
loop_
_entity_poly.entity_id
_entity_poly.type
_entity_poly.pdbx_seq_one_letter_code
_entity_poly.pdbx_strand_id
1 'polypeptide(L)'
;MEKSSKIYIAGHTGMVGSAIYRKLTASGYTNIIGRSSAELDLRFQDQVITFFERERPAYVFLAAAKVGGILANNQYRAEFLYDNLMIEANVIHASFLTGVEKL
;
A
#
# COMPACT_ATOMS: atom_id res chain seq x y z
N MET A 1 4.90 1.68 18.41
CA MET A 1 3.89 0.89 17.66
C MET A 1 3.65 -0.40 18.40
N GLU A 2 2.41 -0.67 18.77
CA GLU A 2 2.05 -1.87 19.51
C GLU A 2 2.05 -3.09 18.61
N LYS A 3 2.40 -4.25 19.16
CA LYS A 3 2.50 -5.48 18.38
C LYS A 3 1.17 -5.99 17.85
N SER A 4 0.06 -5.57 18.45
CA SER A 4 -1.30 -5.94 18.01
C SER A 4 -1.92 -4.93 17.06
N SER A 5 -1.24 -3.81 16.79
CA SER A 5 -1.75 -2.78 15.87
C SER A 5 -1.98 -3.36 14.49
N LYS A 6 -3.08 -2.96 13.87
CA LYS A 6 -3.37 -3.39 12.50
C LYS A 6 -2.46 -2.62 11.54
N ILE A 7 -1.71 -3.35 10.74
CA ILE A 7 -0.76 -2.80 9.79
C ILE A 7 -1.17 -3.24 8.39
N TYR A 8 -1.32 -2.30 7.49
CA TYR A 8 -1.59 -2.61 6.09
C TYR A 8 -0.32 -2.39 5.27
N ILE A 9 0.07 -3.40 4.50
CA ILE A 9 1.18 -3.30 3.56
C ILE A 9 0.59 -3.29 2.15
N ALA A 10 0.59 -2.14 1.51
CA ALA A 10 0.19 -2.01 0.12
C ALA A 10 1.33 -2.55 -0.74
N GLY A 11 1.05 -3.60 -1.51
CA GLY A 11 2.07 -4.27 -2.31
C GLY A 11 2.85 -5.32 -1.52
N HIS A 12 2.18 -6.06 -0.66
CA HIS A 12 2.80 -7.02 0.26
C HIS A 12 3.49 -8.19 -0.45
N THR A 13 3.14 -8.50 -1.69
CA THR A 13 3.75 -9.60 -2.45
C THR A 13 4.95 -9.16 -3.28
N GLY A 14 5.19 -7.87 -3.41
CA GLY A 14 6.34 -7.36 -4.14
C GLY A 14 7.63 -7.52 -3.36
N MET A 15 8.75 -7.16 -3.98
CA MET A 15 10.07 -7.31 -3.36
C MET A 15 10.18 -6.53 -2.05
N VAL A 16 9.82 -5.25 -2.07
CA VAL A 16 9.92 -4.39 -0.89
C VAL A 16 8.85 -4.77 0.13
N GLY A 17 7.61 -4.95 -0.33
CA GLY A 17 6.50 -5.28 0.56
C GLY A 17 6.68 -6.60 1.29
N SER A 18 7.18 -7.63 0.61
CA SER A 18 7.43 -8.92 1.25
C SER A 18 8.58 -8.85 2.24
N ALA A 19 9.60 -8.01 1.98
CA ALA A 19 10.69 -7.79 2.92
C ALA A 19 10.18 -7.11 4.19
N ILE A 20 9.31 -6.11 4.05
CA ILE A 20 8.68 -5.44 5.17
C ILE A 20 7.84 -6.43 5.98
N TYR A 21 7.07 -7.26 5.31
CA TYR A 21 6.25 -8.28 5.96
C TYR A 21 7.11 -9.22 6.81
N ARG A 22 8.20 -9.73 6.23
CA ARG A 22 9.10 -10.63 6.96
C ARG A 22 9.72 -9.95 8.19
N LYS A 23 10.14 -8.69 8.03
CA LYS A 23 10.76 -7.95 9.12
C LYS A 23 9.77 -7.72 10.26
N LEU A 24 8.56 -7.30 9.94
CA LEU A 24 7.54 -7.05 10.95
C LEU A 24 7.14 -8.35 11.66
N THR A 25 6.96 -9.43 10.92
CA THR A 25 6.62 -10.72 11.49
C THR A 25 7.73 -11.20 12.44
N ALA A 26 8.99 -11.07 12.01
CA ALA A 26 10.13 -11.45 12.85
C ALA A 26 10.21 -10.60 14.12
N SER A 27 9.70 -9.38 14.07
CA SER A 27 9.69 -8.46 15.21
C SER A 27 8.47 -8.63 16.12
N GLY A 28 7.61 -9.61 15.84
CA GLY A 28 6.49 -9.93 16.71
C GLY A 28 5.15 -9.30 16.37
N TYR A 29 5.06 -8.58 15.24
CA TYR A 29 3.79 -8.00 14.81
C TYR A 29 2.93 -9.09 14.17
N THR A 30 1.67 -9.22 14.61
CA THR A 30 0.81 -10.33 14.22
C THR A 30 -0.42 -9.92 13.42
N ASN A 31 -0.75 -8.62 13.38
CA ASN A 31 -1.96 -8.14 12.71
C ASN A 31 -1.62 -7.37 11.45
N ILE A 32 -1.02 -8.08 10.49
CA ILE A 32 -0.56 -7.52 9.23
C ILE A 32 -1.48 -7.97 8.13
N ILE A 33 -2.02 -7.02 7.36
CA ILE A 33 -2.93 -7.33 6.27
C ILE A 33 -2.36 -6.85 4.94
N GLY A 34 -2.75 -7.55 3.89
CA GLY A 34 -2.40 -7.20 2.51
C GLY A 34 -3.50 -7.68 1.58
N ARG A 35 -3.55 -7.10 0.40
CA ARG A 35 -4.51 -7.51 -0.64
C ARG A 35 -3.81 -7.55 -1.98
N SER A 36 -4.13 -8.56 -2.78
CA SER A 36 -3.62 -8.63 -4.15
C SER A 36 -4.31 -7.55 -5.00
N SER A 37 -3.73 -7.25 -6.16
CA SER A 37 -4.33 -6.28 -7.08
C SER A 37 -5.70 -6.76 -7.62
N ALA A 38 -5.94 -8.07 -7.61
CA ALA A 38 -7.25 -8.61 -7.99
C ALA A 38 -8.29 -8.37 -6.90
N GLU A 39 -7.87 -8.34 -5.63
CA GLU A 39 -8.75 -8.09 -4.50
C GLU A 39 -8.98 -6.60 -4.26
N LEU A 40 -7.95 -5.80 -4.47
CA LEU A 40 -7.99 -4.36 -4.24
C LEU A 40 -7.07 -3.68 -5.24
N ASP A 41 -7.67 -2.98 -6.20
CA ASP A 41 -6.90 -2.21 -7.17
C ASP A 41 -6.72 -0.79 -6.63
N LEU A 42 -5.48 -0.48 -6.23
CA LEU A 42 -5.17 0.79 -5.60
C LEU A 42 -5.28 2.00 -6.53
N ARG A 43 -5.47 1.77 -7.82
CA ARG A 43 -5.69 2.86 -8.78
C ARG A 43 -7.11 3.41 -8.72
N PHE A 44 -8.03 2.70 -8.08
CA PHE A 44 -9.44 3.11 -8.00
C PHE A 44 -9.77 3.64 -6.61
N GLN A 45 -10.06 4.92 -6.55
CA GLN A 45 -10.29 5.64 -5.29
C GLN A 45 -11.39 5.00 -4.44
N ASP A 46 -12.51 4.63 -5.06
CA ASP A 46 -13.66 4.09 -4.32
C ASP A 46 -13.31 2.78 -3.63
N GLN A 47 -12.57 1.90 -4.31
CA GLN A 47 -12.14 0.64 -3.72
C GLN A 47 -11.21 0.88 -2.52
N VAL A 48 -10.29 1.82 -2.67
CA VAL A 48 -9.31 2.12 -1.62
C VAL A 48 -10.01 2.69 -0.39
N ILE A 49 -10.90 3.66 -0.57
CA ILE A 49 -11.62 4.27 0.55
C ILE A 49 -12.47 3.22 1.27
N THR A 50 -13.20 2.40 0.53
CA THR A 50 -14.03 1.34 1.12
C THR A 50 -13.18 0.37 1.94
N PHE A 51 -12.03 -0.04 1.41
CA PHE A 51 -11.12 -0.93 2.12
C PHE A 51 -10.63 -0.29 3.43
N PHE A 52 -10.18 0.95 3.37
CA PHE A 52 -9.67 1.65 4.55
C PHE A 52 -10.75 1.88 5.59
N GLU A 53 -11.96 2.19 5.15
CA GLU A 53 -13.09 2.37 6.08
C GLU A 53 -13.44 1.07 6.81
N ARG A 54 -13.36 -0.05 6.10
CA ARG A 54 -13.67 -1.35 6.67
C ARG A 54 -12.57 -1.84 7.60
N GLU A 55 -11.32 -1.73 7.16
CA GLU A 55 -10.19 -2.31 7.90
C GLU A 55 -9.59 -1.38 8.96
N ARG A 56 -9.66 -0.09 8.76
CA ARG A 56 -9.16 0.92 9.70
C ARG A 56 -7.73 0.63 10.19
N PRO A 57 -6.74 0.47 9.30
CA PRO A 57 -5.39 0.19 9.74
C PRO A 57 -4.81 1.38 10.53
N ALA A 58 -4.00 1.07 11.55
CA ALA A 58 -3.31 2.10 12.33
C ALA A 58 -2.05 2.58 11.64
N TYR A 59 -1.39 1.69 10.89
CA TYR A 59 -0.15 2.01 10.18
C TYR A 59 -0.22 1.46 8.77
N VAL A 60 0.38 2.19 7.82
CA VAL A 60 0.37 1.82 6.41
C VAL A 60 1.78 1.91 5.85
N PHE A 61 2.23 0.86 5.18
CA PHE A 61 3.46 0.87 4.40
C PHE A 61 3.09 0.82 2.92
N LEU A 62 3.50 1.83 2.18
CA LEU A 62 3.18 1.93 0.75
C LEU A 62 4.35 1.41 -0.07
N ALA A 63 4.25 0.14 -0.48
CA ALA A 63 5.26 -0.52 -1.29
C ALA A 63 4.71 -0.94 -2.67
N ALA A 64 3.52 -0.46 -3.02
CA ALA A 64 2.85 -0.87 -4.25
C ALA A 64 3.27 -0.06 -5.47
N ALA A 65 3.99 1.04 -5.29
CA ALA A 65 4.41 1.87 -6.39
C ALA A 65 5.35 1.07 -7.30
N LYS A 66 5.12 1.17 -8.59
CA LYS A 66 5.98 0.49 -9.57
C LYS A 66 7.29 1.24 -9.69
N VAL A 67 8.38 0.60 -9.28
CA VAL A 67 9.70 1.18 -9.38
C VAL A 67 10.44 0.58 -10.58
N GLY A 68 11.40 1.30 -11.10
CA GLY A 68 12.24 0.83 -12.19
C GLY A 68 11.80 1.33 -13.55
N GLY A 69 10.83 2.20 -13.61
CA GLY A 69 10.39 2.79 -14.86
C GLY A 69 11.38 3.75 -15.49
N ILE A 70 12.48 4.06 -14.80
CA ILE A 70 13.48 5.01 -15.31
C ILE A 70 14.08 4.55 -16.64
N LEU A 71 14.25 3.24 -16.79
CA LEU A 71 14.82 2.67 -18.01
C LEU A 71 13.77 2.22 -19.00
N ALA A 72 12.48 2.35 -18.67
CA ALA A 72 11.41 2.06 -19.61
C ALA A 72 11.44 3.10 -20.72
N ASN A 73 11.05 2.70 -21.92
CA ASN A 73 10.99 3.67 -23.00
C ASN A 73 9.89 4.71 -22.71
N ASN A 74 9.95 5.84 -23.40
CA ASN A 74 9.04 6.95 -23.13
C ASN A 74 7.57 6.61 -23.28
N GLN A 75 7.26 5.59 -24.05
CA GLN A 75 5.88 5.15 -24.28
C GLN A 75 5.24 4.61 -23.01
N TYR A 76 6.00 3.90 -22.19
CA TYR A 76 5.48 3.33 -20.95
C TYR A 76 5.69 4.22 -19.74
N ARG A 77 6.57 5.19 -19.84
CA ARG A 77 6.91 6.08 -18.74
C ARG A 77 5.69 6.86 -18.23
N ALA A 78 4.87 7.36 -19.14
CA ALA A 78 3.68 8.14 -18.78
C ALA A 78 2.66 7.27 -18.04
N GLU A 79 2.48 6.03 -18.47
CA GLU A 79 1.57 5.10 -17.80
C GLU A 79 2.06 4.73 -16.42
N PHE A 80 3.35 4.48 -16.27
CA PHE A 80 3.95 4.21 -14.96
C PHE A 80 3.73 5.38 -14.02
N LEU A 81 3.99 6.58 -14.49
CA LEU A 81 3.83 7.77 -13.67
C LEU A 81 2.39 7.97 -13.26
N TYR A 82 1.46 7.81 -14.19
CA TYR A 82 0.04 7.95 -13.92
C TYR A 82 -0.43 6.94 -12.87
N ASP A 83 -0.10 5.65 -13.06
CA ASP A 83 -0.50 4.60 -12.12
C ASP A 83 0.09 4.83 -10.74
N ASN A 84 1.36 5.20 -10.66
CA ASN A 84 2.01 5.47 -9.38
C ASN A 84 1.39 6.66 -8.67
N LEU A 85 1.09 7.73 -9.40
CA LEU A 85 0.44 8.89 -8.81
C LEU A 85 -0.96 8.55 -8.30
N MET A 86 -1.72 7.75 -9.04
CA MET A 86 -3.05 7.34 -8.61
C MET A 86 -2.98 6.46 -7.36
N ILE A 87 -2.07 5.51 -7.32
CA ILE A 87 -1.89 4.63 -6.16
C ILE A 87 -1.51 5.46 -4.94
N GLU A 88 -0.50 6.30 -5.07
CA GLU A 88 -0.04 7.13 -3.96
C GLU A 88 -1.12 8.09 -3.48
N ALA A 89 -1.76 8.78 -4.40
CA ALA A 89 -2.82 9.74 -4.05
C ALA A 89 -3.97 9.04 -3.33
N ASN A 90 -4.40 7.89 -3.83
CA ASN A 90 -5.52 7.16 -3.24
C ASN A 90 -5.20 6.65 -1.84
N VAL A 91 -4.01 6.08 -1.66
CA VAL A 91 -3.61 5.55 -0.36
C VAL A 91 -3.41 6.68 0.66
N ILE A 92 -2.75 7.77 0.26
CA ILE A 92 -2.53 8.91 1.15
C ILE A 92 -3.86 9.54 1.54
N HIS A 93 -4.76 9.75 0.58
CA HIS A 93 -6.07 10.36 0.84
C HIS A 93 -6.91 9.49 1.78
N ALA A 94 -6.99 8.18 1.50
CA ALA A 94 -7.75 7.26 2.33
C ALA A 94 -7.16 7.16 3.74
N SER A 95 -5.84 7.18 3.86
CA SER A 95 -5.16 7.18 5.15
C SER A 95 -5.54 8.41 5.96
N PHE A 96 -5.57 9.58 5.32
CA PHE A 96 -5.98 10.81 5.97
C PHE A 96 -7.44 10.73 6.44
N LEU A 97 -8.33 10.28 5.56
CA LEU A 97 -9.77 10.23 5.87
C LEU A 97 -10.08 9.26 7.02
N THR A 98 -9.33 8.19 7.17
CA THR A 98 -9.62 7.15 8.15
C THR A 98 -8.74 7.23 9.40
N GLY A 99 -7.90 8.25 9.51
CA GLY A 99 -7.13 8.51 10.73
C GLY A 99 -5.97 7.56 10.95
N VAL A 100 -5.28 7.15 9.88
CA VAL A 100 -4.06 6.34 9.99
C VAL A 100 -3.02 7.14 10.80
N GLU A 101 -2.44 6.50 11.82
CA GLU A 101 -1.46 7.17 12.68
C GLU A 101 -0.16 7.48 11.95
N LYS A 102 0.26 6.56 11.10
CA LYS A 102 1.50 6.74 10.36
C LYS A 102 1.44 6.00 9.03
N LEU A 103 1.81 6.71 8.00
CA LEU A 103 1.87 6.20 6.64
C LEU A 103 3.32 6.00 6.22
#